data_938fae08569bf4f9afee1b3fc7839086
#
_entry.id   938fae08569bf4f9afee1b3fc7839086
#
_cell.length_a   1.000
_cell.length_b   1.000
_cell.length_c   1.000
_cell.angle_alpha   90.00
_cell.angle_beta   90.00
_cell.angle_gamma   90.00
#
_symmetry.space_group_name_H-M   'P 1'
#
loop_
_entity.id
_entity.type
_entity.pdbx_description
1 polymer ?
#
loop_
_entity_poly.entity_id
_entity_poly.type
_entity_poly.pdbx_seq_one_letter_code
_entity_poly.pdbx_strand_id
1 'polypeptide(L)'
;MSSVLDDPPQVVTPVAGEGDGPEGPEWSRPVAPRAPTAHRSGPSLRQRRFRAVVFALFVAGLLAFTFLAYEFWASSISESRSQAKLLAELQQGLTQPDSNVYLVPIAGRPIGILQIPTIGIQQVIVQGVSTAQTKLGPGHDPSTPLPGQTGNVVILGRRTTYGGPFHHLNDLSVGDSIVITTRQGQFVYRVIGAAVVPLGSPVPIAPTTDDRLTLVTSNPPYLARSELIVAAKLTTPGLQDSGPLPSRPIGMKLALTADTASWGPILLWGELLVLAIAITWILYRRRWSSASTYLLTTPVLIALTFLLCSSIDRLLPPSL
;
A
#
# COMPACT_ATOMS: atom_id res chain seq x y z
N MET A 1 -100.40 13.25 18.39
CA MET A 1 -100.39 11.86 18.71
C MET A 1 -98.94 11.55 19.04
N SER A 2 -98.68 11.80 20.18
CA SER A 2 -98.16 11.20 21.43
C SER A 2 -96.81 10.52 21.23
N SER A 3 -95.83 11.29 21.69
CA SER A 3 -94.46 10.88 21.97
C SER A 3 -94.36 10.53 23.45
N VAL A 4 -93.84 9.36 23.79
CA VAL A 4 -93.39 9.05 25.16
C VAL A 4 -91.88 9.13 25.18
N LEU A 5 -91.35 10.03 26.01
CA LEU A 5 -89.96 10.14 26.44
C LEU A 5 -89.62 9.05 27.42
N ASP A 6 -88.60 8.26 27.18
CA ASP A 6 -87.97 7.38 28.17
C ASP A 6 -86.76 8.08 28.75
N ASP A 7 -86.78 8.27 30.10
CA ASP A 7 -85.74 8.80 30.94
C ASP A 7 -84.75 7.69 31.33
N PRO A 8 -83.44 7.95 31.35
CA PRO A 8 -82.49 6.96 31.77
C PRO A 8 -82.39 6.83 33.32
N PRO A 9 -82.08 5.67 33.85
CA PRO A 9 -82.02 5.41 35.30
C PRO A 9 -80.83 6.13 35.96
N GLN A 10 -81.16 6.76 37.08
CA GLN A 10 -80.24 7.42 38.00
C GLN A 10 -79.33 6.40 38.69
N VAL A 11 -77.99 6.59 38.57
CA VAL A 11 -76.96 5.88 39.30
C VAL A 11 -76.90 6.36 40.72
N VAL A 12 -77.29 5.54 41.68
CA VAL A 12 -77.17 5.79 43.11
C VAL A 12 -75.71 5.52 43.51
N THR A 13 -75.00 6.55 43.93
CA THR A 13 -73.69 6.40 44.58
C THR A 13 -73.87 6.01 46.04
N PRO A 14 -73.20 4.95 46.52
CA PRO A 14 -73.21 4.59 47.95
C PRO A 14 -72.30 5.54 48.73
N VAL A 15 -72.83 6.08 49.80
CA VAL A 15 -72.17 6.88 50.85
C VAL A 15 -71.10 6.02 51.52
N ALA A 16 -69.90 6.56 51.59
CA ALA A 16 -68.80 5.97 52.37
C ALA A 16 -69.12 6.02 53.87
N GLY A 17 -69.30 4.91 54.45
CA GLY A 17 -69.35 4.75 55.91
C GLY A 17 -67.95 4.56 56.43
N GLU A 18 -67.48 5.52 57.21
CA GLU A 18 -66.31 5.43 58.07
C GLU A 18 -66.54 4.33 59.12
N GLY A 19 -65.75 3.29 59.06
CA GLY A 19 -65.76 2.20 60.08
C GLY A 19 -64.32 1.80 60.43
N ASP A 20 -63.80 2.45 61.50
CA ASP A 20 -62.57 2.05 62.16
C ASP A 20 -62.77 0.64 62.74
N GLY A 21 -62.32 -0.40 62.11
CA GLY A 21 -62.18 -1.76 62.61
C GLY A 21 -60.68 -2.07 62.80
N PRO A 22 -60.33 -2.87 63.83
CA PRO A 22 -58.93 -3.17 64.15
C PRO A 22 -58.24 -3.90 63.02
N GLU A 23 -57.08 -3.40 62.67
CA GLU A 23 -56.21 -4.01 61.67
C GLU A 23 -55.91 -5.45 62.04
N GLY A 24 -56.33 -6.38 61.22
CA GLY A 24 -56.00 -7.82 61.36
C GLY A 24 -54.50 -8.07 61.14
N PRO A 25 -53.98 -9.14 61.74
CA PRO A 25 -52.53 -9.39 61.72
C PRO A 25 -51.98 -9.45 60.27
N GLU A 26 -50.82 -8.86 60.05
CA GLU A 26 -50.16 -8.59 58.84
C GLU A 26 -49.91 -9.82 57.92
N TRP A 27 -50.04 -11.03 58.44
CA TRP A 27 -49.88 -12.30 57.70
C TRP A 27 -51.08 -12.66 56.80
N SER A 28 -52.19 -11.97 56.90
CA SER A 28 -53.37 -12.22 56.08
C SER A 28 -53.39 -11.43 54.72
N ARG A 29 -52.38 -10.66 54.41
CA ARG A 29 -52.26 -10.01 53.08
C ARG A 29 -51.85 -11.07 52.06
N PRO A 30 -52.58 -11.29 50.96
CA PRO A 30 -52.13 -12.16 49.88
C PRO A 30 -50.84 -11.63 49.29
N VAL A 31 -49.77 -12.40 49.43
CA VAL A 31 -48.49 -12.07 48.76
C VAL A 31 -48.79 -12.14 47.25
N ALA A 32 -48.80 -10.99 46.62
CA ALA A 32 -48.93 -10.91 45.15
C ALA A 32 -47.86 -11.83 44.51
N PRO A 33 -48.25 -12.71 43.57
CA PRO A 33 -47.28 -13.61 42.94
C PRO A 33 -46.21 -12.74 42.30
N ARG A 34 -44.94 -12.93 42.72
CA ARG A 34 -43.81 -12.27 42.08
C ARG A 34 -43.86 -12.61 40.61
N ALA A 35 -43.99 -11.55 39.75
CA ALA A 35 -43.92 -11.71 38.33
C ALA A 35 -42.64 -12.52 37.98
N PRO A 36 -42.74 -13.54 37.14
CA PRO A 36 -41.58 -14.37 36.79
C PRO A 36 -40.52 -13.42 36.22
N THR A 37 -39.37 -13.39 36.92
CA THR A 37 -38.19 -12.68 36.42
C THR A 37 -37.88 -13.26 35.04
N ALA A 38 -38.14 -12.46 33.97
CA ALA A 38 -37.85 -12.88 32.63
C ALA A 38 -36.38 -13.28 32.57
N HIS A 39 -36.11 -14.56 32.56
CA HIS A 39 -34.79 -15.10 32.27
C HIS A 39 -34.39 -14.57 30.89
N ARG A 40 -33.56 -13.56 30.83
CA ARG A 40 -32.92 -13.14 29.60
C ARG A 40 -32.10 -14.33 29.10
N SER A 41 -32.70 -15.15 28.25
CA SER A 41 -32.01 -16.24 27.59
C SER A 41 -30.79 -15.66 26.85
N GLY A 42 -29.61 -16.09 27.25
CA GLY A 42 -28.38 -15.66 26.58
C GLY A 42 -28.41 -16.03 25.10
N PRO A 43 -27.65 -15.35 24.25
CA PRO A 43 -27.67 -15.58 22.82
C PRO A 43 -27.42 -17.07 22.52
N SER A 44 -28.25 -17.63 21.63
CA SER A 44 -28.15 -19.04 21.21
C SER A 44 -26.80 -19.32 20.56
N LEU A 45 -26.33 -20.57 20.57
CA LEU A 45 -25.09 -20.98 19.91
C LEU A 45 -25.04 -20.57 18.44
N ARG A 46 -26.20 -20.60 17.73
CA ARG A 46 -26.34 -20.13 16.35
C ARG A 46 -26.08 -18.63 16.22
N GLN A 47 -26.60 -17.81 17.13
CA GLN A 47 -26.37 -16.37 17.15
C GLN A 47 -24.92 -16.03 17.49
N ARG A 48 -24.27 -16.79 18.38
CA ARG A 48 -22.83 -16.61 18.69
C ARG A 48 -21.96 -16.94 17.49
N ARG A 49 -22.24 -18.04 16.77
CA ARG A 49 -21.53 -18.43 15.54
C ARG A 49 -21.74 -17.38 14.44
N PHE A 50 -22.98 -16.94 14.22
CA PHE A 50 -23.28 -15.90 13.23
C PHE A 50 -22.51 -14.60 13.50
N ARG A 51 -22.50 -14.12 14.76
CA ARG A 51 -21.72 -12.93 15.14
C ARG A 51 -20.21 -13.12 14.95
N ALA A 52 -19.66 -14.30 15.21
CA ALA A 52 -18.26 -14.61 14.96
C ALA A 52 -17.91 -14.55 13.47
N VAL A 53 -18.78 -15.11 12.62
CA VAL A 53 -18.59 -15.06 11.15
C VAL A 53 -18.66 -13.63 10.64
N VAL A 54 -19.65 -12.84 11.05
CA VAL A 54 -19.77 -11.43 10.66
C VAL A 54 -18.53 -10.62 11.09
N PHE A 55 -18.04 -10.83 12.32
CA PHE A 55 -16.82 -10.19 12.80
C PHE A 55 -15.59 -10.60 11.95
N ALA A 56 -15.44 -11.89 11.67
CA ALA A 56 -14.32 -12.39 10.86
C ALA A 56 -14.35 -11.80 9.44
N LEU A 57 -15.53 -11.75 8.81
CA LEU A 57 -15.71 -11.13 7.49
C LEU A 57 -15.41 -9.62 7.51
N PHE A 58 -15.84 -8.92 8.56
CA PHE A 58 -15.53 -7.49 8.72
C PHE A 58 -14.01 -7.26 8.82
N VAL A 59 -13.33 -8.02 9.68
CA VAL A 59 -11.86 -7.89 9.83
C VAL A 59 -11.16 -8.24 8.53
N ALA A 60 -11.52 -9.34 7.87
CA ALA A 60 -10.94 -9.74 6.59
C ALA A 60 -11.16 -8.69 5.51
N GLY A 61 -12.37 -8.13 5.42
CA GLY A 61 -12.69 -7.04 4.48
C GLY A 61 -11.90 -5.77 4.76
N LEU A 62 -11.75 -5.39 6.03
CA LEU A 62 -10.97 -4.23 6.45
C LEU A 62 -9.47 -4.42 6.11
N LEU A 63 -8.91 -5.59 6.37
CA LEU A 63 -7.52 -5.90 6.03
C LEU A 63 -7.29 -5.86 4.53
N ALA A 64 -8.17 -6.49 3.74
CA ALA A 64 -8.10 -6.49 2.29
C ALA A 64 -8.24 -5.06 1.73
N PHE A 65 -9.19 -4.27 2.22
CA PHE A 65 -9.37 -2.87 1.81
C PHE A 65 -8.16 -2.01 2.14
N THR A 66 -7.60 -2.15 3.34
CA THR A 66 -6.40 -1.40 3.76
C THR A 66 -5.19 -1.78 2.92
N PHE A 67 -5.03 -3.06 2.61
CA PHE A 67 -3.97 -3.54 1.72
C PHE A 67 -4.10 -2.94 0.32
N LEU A 68 -5.27 -3.01 -0.29
CA LEU A 68 -5.52 -2.43 -1.61
C LEU A 68 -5.31 -0.91 -1.61
N ALA A 69 -5.80 -0.21 -0.59
CA ALA A 69 -5.60 1.23 -0.45
C ALA A 69 -4.12 1.59 -0.31
N TYR A 70 -3.33 0.77 0.40
CA TYR A 70 -1.88 0.93 0.50
C TYR A 70 -1.20 0.77 -0.87
N GLU A 71 -1.47 -0.33 -1.58
CA GLU A 71 -0.85 -0.64 -2.86
C GLU A 71 -1.16 0.41 -3.94
N PHE A 72 -2.43 0.85 -4.04
CA PHE A 72 -2.84 1.76 -5.10
C PHE A 72 -2.64 3.25 -4.79
N TRP A 73 -2.71 3.67 -3.52
CA TRP A 73 -2.70 5.08 -3.16
C TRP A 73 -1.47 5.51 -2.36
N ALA A 74 -1.16 4.82 -1.28
CA ALA A 74 -0.11 5.28 -0.38
C ALA A 74 1.28 5.16 -1.02
N SER A 75 1.52 4.10 -1.80
CA SER A 75 2.79 3.88 -2.51
C SER A 75 3.05 4.97 -3.56
N SER A 76 2.03 5.35 -4.35
CA SER A 76 2.14 6.39 -5.38
C SER A 76 2.37 7.79 -4.79
N ILE A 77 1.69 8.11 -3.66
CA ILE A 77 1.89 9.40 -2.97
C ILE A 77 3.31 9.48 -2.38
N SER A 78 3.81 8.37 -1.84
CA SER A 78 5.18 8.30 -1.30
C SER A 78 6.23 8.54 -2.39
N GLU A 79 6.06 7.91 -3.55
CA GLU A 79 6.94 8.07 -4.71
C GLU A 79 6.91 9.52 -5.22
N SER A 80 5.73 10.09 -5.47
CA SER A 80 5.59 11.47 -5.97
C SER A 80 6.28 12.50 -5.07
N ARG A 81 6.19 12.34 -3.74
CA ARG A 81 6.90 13.19 -2.78
C ARG A 81 8.43 12.99 -2.86
N SER A 82 8.88 11.76 -3.05
CA SER A 82 10.29 11.45 -3.21
C SER A 82 10.84 12.03 -4.51
N GLN A 83 10.10 11.91 -5.61
CA GLN A 83 10.45 12.49 -6.91
C GLN A 83 10.56 14.02 -6.84
N ALA A 84 9.64 14.70 -6.15
CA ALA A 84 9.72 16.15 -5.96
C ALA A 84 10.98 16.56 -5.21
N LYS A 85 11.37 15.84 -4.15
CA LYS A 85 12.61 16.09 -3.39
C LYS A 85 13.86 15.82 -4.23
N LEU A 86 13.89 14.71 -4.97
CA LEU A 86 15.01 14.34 -5.84
C LEU A 86 15.19 15.34 -6.97
N LEU A 87 14.09 15.85 -7.54
CA LEU A 87 14.14 16.88 -8.58
C LEU A 87 14.72 18.18 -8.03
N ALA A 88 14.29 18.62 -6.85
CA ALA A 88 14.85 19.80 -6.18
C ALA A 88 16.35 19.64 -5.89
N GLU A 89 16.77 18.47 -5.42
CA GLU A 89 18.18 18.14 -5.17
C GLU A 89 19.00 18.15 -6.45
N LEU A 90 18.48 17.56 -7.54
CA LEU A 90 19.13 17.57 -8.84
C LEU A 90 19.28 19.01 -9.39
N GLN A 91 18.25 19.83 -9.27
CA GLN A 91 18.27 21.23 -9.69
C GLN A 91 19.28 22.06 -8.91
N GLN A 92 19.35 21.88 -7.58
CA GLN A 92 20.38 22.53 -6.76
C GLN A 92 21.79 22.14 -7.20
N GLY A 93 22.00 20.85 -7.49
CA GLY A 93 23.28 20.36 -8.00
C GLY A 93 23.64 20.92 -9.37
N LEU A 94 22.67 21.26 -10.23
CA LEU A 94 22.91 21.89 -11.54
C LEU A 94 23.31 23.37 -11.41
N THR A 95 22.86 24.07 -10.37
CA THR A 95 23.15 25.51 -10.15
C THR A 95 24.45 25.76 -9.39
N GLN A 96 25.08 24.75 -8.80
CA GLN A 96 26.34 24.84 -8.07
C GLN A 96 27.44 24.06 -8.81
N PRO A 97 28.19 24.69 -9.72
CA PRO A 97 29.17 23.99 -10.58
C PRO A 97 30.40 23.46 -9.85
N ASP A 98 30.71 23.96 -8.64
CA ASP A 98 31.97 23.68 -7.95
C ASP A 98 31.97 22.47 -6.99
N SER A 99 30.87 21.75 -6.85
CA SER A 99 30.86 20.58 -6.00
C SER A 99 31.39 19.35 -6.75
N ASN A 100 32.69 19.08 -6.62
CA ASN A 100 33.35 17.80 -6.97
C ASN A 100 32.70 16.55 -6.29
N VAL A 101 31.63 16.74 -5.54
CA VAL A 101 30.92 15.76 -4.72
C VAL A 101 30.26 14.66 -5.55
N TYR A 102 30.14 14.82 -6.87
CA TYR A 102 29.37 13.90 -7.71
C TYR A 102 30.16 13.16 -8.80
N LEU A 103 31.48 13.09 -8.67
CA LEU A 103 32.29 12.24 -9.56
C LEU A 103 32.02 10.74 -9.34
N VAL A 104 31.54 10.36 -8.16
CA VAL A 104 31.10 8.99 -7.85
C VAL A 104 29.63 9.02 -7.47
N PRO A 105 28.76 8.38 -8.23
CA PRO A 105 27.33 8.33 -7.93
C PRO A 105 27.08 7.61 -6.59
N ILE A 106 26.37 8.27 -5.68
CA ILE A 106 26.04 7.74 -4.37
C ILE A 106 24.66 7.07 -4.43
N ALA A 107 24.52 5.88 -3.84
CA ALA A 107 23.25 5.14 -3.81
C ALA A 107 22.10 5.98 -3.23
N GLY A 108 20.97 6.00 -3.93
CA GLY A 108 19.78 6.77 -3.56
C GLY A 108 19.80 8.24 -3.97
N ARG A 109 20.90 8.77 -4.52
CA ARG A 109 20.98 10.14 -5.03
C ARG A 109 20.51 10.23 -6.48
N PRO A 110 19.98 11.41 -6.90
CA PRO A 110 19.56 11.62 -8.28
C PRO A 110 20.76 11.72 -9.23
N ILE A 111 20.65 11.06 -10.39
CA ILE A 111 21.69 11.10 -11.44
C ILE A 111 21.23 11.81 -12.71
N GLY A 112 19.94 11.90 -12.95
CA GLY A 112 19.37 12.53 -14.13
C GLY A 112 17.86 12.43 -14.17
N ILE A 113 17.25 12.94 -15.25
CA ILE A 113 15.82 12.89 -15.53
C ILE A 113 15.59 12.01 -16.75
N LEU A 114 14.76 10.99 -16.62
CA LEU A 114 14.26 10.15 -17.68
C LEU A 114 12.96 10.72 -18.22
N GLN A 115 12.88 10.92 -19.53
CA GLN A 115 11.70 11.37 -20.24
C GLN A 115 11.39 10.39 -21.38
N ILE A 116 10.17 9.86 -21.43
CA ILE A 116 9.67 9.00 -22.50
C ILE A 116 8.31 9.54 -22.93
N PRO A 117 8.27 10.48 -23.90
CA PRO A 117 7.04 11.20 -24.27
C PRO A 117 5.91 10.29 -24.71
N THR A 118 6.21 9.22 -25.46
CA THR A 118 5.21 8.26 -25.99
C THR A 118 4.33 7.65 -24.92
N ILE A 119 4.89 7.41 -23.73
CA ILE A 119 4.17 6.81 -22.59
C ILE A 119 4.04 7.76 -21.39
N GLY A 120 4.30 9.06 -21.61
CA GLY A 120 4.09 10.10 -20.60
C GLY A 120 4.99 10.05 -19.37
N ILE A 121 6.16 9.41 -19.45
CA ILE A 121 7.10 9.32 -18.33
C ILE A 121 7.97 10.56 -18.26
N GLN A 122 8.05 11.15 -17.07
CA GLN A 122 9.06 12.12 -16.68
C GLN A 122 9.42 11.90 -15.21
N GLN A 123 10.57 11.25 -14.98
CA GLN A 123 10.98 10.88 -13.62
C GLN A 123 12.48 11.03 -13.40
N VAL A 124 12.86 11.36 -12.17
CA VAL A 124 14.25 11.42 -11.74
C VAL A 124 14.78 9.99 -11.55
N ILE A 125 15.91 9.71 -12.18
CA ILE A 125 16.64 8.45 -12.04
C ILE A 125 17.49 8.55 -10.78
N VAL A 126 17.45 7.50 -9.94
CA VAL A 126 18.28 7.38 -8.75
C VAL A 126 19.41 6.39 -8.96
N GLN A 127 20.53 6.57 -8.27
CA GLN A 127 21.62 5.61 -8.28
C GLN A 127 21.28 4.40 -7.42
N GLY A 128 21.38 3.18 -7.98
CA GLY A 128 21.12 1.91 -7.31
C GLY A 128 19.77 1.30 -7.69
N VAL A 129 19.70 -0.02 -7.57
CA VAL A 129 18.57 -0.86 -8.01
C VAL A 129 18.01 -1.73 -6.90
N SER A 130 18.35 -1.48 -5.63
CA SER A 130 17.71 -2.17 -4.50
C SER A 130 16.25 -1.72 -4.32
N THR A 131 15.48 -2.49 -3.57
CA THR A 131 14.09 -2.15 -3.22
C THR A 131 13.97 -0.74 -2.62
N ALA A 132 14.96 -0.29 -1.83
CA ALA A 132 14.94 1.05 -1.23
C ALA A 132 15.08 2.16 -2.28
N GLN A 133 15.93 1.99 -3.30
CA GLN A 133 16.11 2.96 -4.37
C GLN A 133 14.96 2.94 -5.37
N THR A 134 14.49 1.76 -5.80
CA THR A 134 13.40 1.67 -6.78
C THR A 134 12.04 2.13 -6.26
N LYS A 135 11.89 2.30 -4.93
CA LYS A 135 10.74 3.00 -4.32
C LYS A 135 10.77 4.51 -4.53
N LEU A 136 11.93 5.07 -4.78
CA LEU A 136 12.11 6.52 -5.01
C LEU A 136 11.86 6.90 -6.47
N GLY A 137 12.03 5.96 -7.40
CA GLY A 137 11.90 6.14 -8.84
C GLY A 137 12.72 5.12 -9.63
N PRO A 138 12.87 5.28 -10.96
CA PRO A 138 13.73 4.43 -11.77
C PRO A 138 15.16 4.41 -11.24
N GLY A 139 15.71 3.22 -11.03
CA GLY A 139 17.05 2.99 -10.47
C GLY A 139 18.07 2.63 -11.54
N HIS A 140 19.20 3.31 -11.57
CA HIS A 140 20.35 2.98 -12.42
C HIS A 140 21.19 1.89 -11.77
N ASP A 141 21.57 0.87 -12.55
CA ASP A 141 22.46 -0.21 -12.07
C ASP A 141 23.91 0.31 -11.95
N PRO A 142 24.48 0.34 -10.71
CA PRO A 142 25.83 0.82 -10.49
C PRO A 142 26.93 0.03 -11.20
N SER A 143 26.63 -1.19 -11.67
CA SER A 143 27.58 -2.03 -12.40
C SER A 143 27.65 -1.71 -13.89
N THR A 144 26.82 -0.74 -14.37
CA THR A 144 26.71 -0.34 -15.75
C THR A 144 27.15 1.12 -15.94
N PRO A 145 27.51 1.53 -17.19
CA PRO A 145 27.88 2.90 -17.48
C PRO A 145 26.76 3.90 -17.12
N LEU A 146 27.13 5.15 -16.82
CA LEU A 146 26.17 6.23 -16.65
C LEU A 146 25.53 6.64 -18.00
N PRO A 147 24.30 7.21 -17.98
CA PRO A 147 23.65 7.68 -19.19
C PRO A 147 24.56 8.60 -20.02
N GLY A 148 24.66 8.32 -21.32
CA GLY A 148 25.53 9.03 -22.25
C GLY A 148 26.95 8.47 -22.38
N GLN A 149 27.38 7.56 -21.52
CA GLN A 149 28.66 6.89 -21.61
C GLN A 149 28.61 5.68 -22.57
N THR A 150 29.77 5.24 -23.03
CA THR A 150 29.91 4.07 -23.90
C THR A 150 29.49 2.78 -23.21
N GLY A 151 28.79 1.90 -23.94
CA GLY A 151 28.34 0.60 -23.49
C GLY A 151 26.85 0.55 -23.14
N ASN A 152 26.46 -0.40 -22.30
CA ASN A 152 25.07 -0.70 -21.96
C ASN A 152 24.67 -0.06 -20.62
N VAL A 153 23.92 1.01 -20.66
CA VAL A 153 23.32 1.67 -19.48
C VAL A 153 22.07 0.92 -19.08
N VAL A 154 21.95 0.49 -17.83
CA VAL A 154 20.79 -0.27 -17.35
C VAL A 154 20.01 0.51 -16.30
N ILE A 155 18.69 0.64 -16.53
CA ILE A 155 17.76 1.30 -15.62
C ILE A 155 16.61 0.35 -15.30
N LEU A 156 16.42 0.05 -14.02
CA LEU A 156 15.27 -0.69 -13.49
C LEU A 156 14.16 0.26 -13.07
N GLY A 157 12.91 -0.09 -13.40
CA GLY A 157 11.74 0.63 -12.90
C GLY A 157 10.66 -0.34 -12.44
N ARG A 158 9.91 0.07 -11.42
CA ARG A 158 8.75 -0.69 -10.95
C ARG A 158 7.62 -0.66 -11.98
N ARG A 159 6.89 -1.77 -12.07
CA ARG A 159 5.80 -1.87 -13.03
C ARG A 159 4.44 -1.47 -12.46
N THR A 160 4.18 -1.77 -11.20
CA THR A 160 2.83 -1.66 -10.61
C THR A 160 2.77 -0.87 -9.33
N THR A 161 3.82 -0.89 -8.52
CA THR A 161 3.87 -0.20 -7.22
C THR A 161 4.68 1.09 -7.31
N TYR A 162 4.51 1.99 -6.33
CA TYR A 162 5.25 3.26 -6.28
C TYR A 162 5.17 4.04 -7.60
N GLY A 163 3.93 4.36 -8.02
CA GLY A 163 3.66 5.08 -9.24
C GLY A 163 3.85 4.28 -10.53
N GLY A 164 4.44 3.08 -10.47
CA GLY A 164 4.64 2.19 -11.61
C GLY A 164 5.29 2.87 -12.81
N PRO A 165 6.50 3.47 -12.68
CA PRO A 165 7.08 4.28 -13.75
C PRO A 165 7.20 3.52 -15.07
N PHE A 166 7.34 2.18 -15.01
CA PHE A 166 7.46 1.34 -16.20
C PHE A 166 6.19 0.52 -16.49
N HIS A 167 5.03 1.00 -16.01
CA HIS A 167 3.75 0.30 -16.25
C HIS A 167 3.46 0.09 -17.74
N HIS A 168 3.66 1.13 -18.52
CA HIS A 168 3.40 1.19 -19.96
C HIS A 168 4.63 0.91 -20.84
N LEU A 169 5.69 0.32 -20.29
CA LEU A 169 6.94 0.08 -21.05
C LEU A 169 6.71 -0.86 -22.26
N ASN A 170 5.72 -1.73 -22.21
CA ASN A 170 5.32 -2.61 -23.33
C ASN A 170 4.65 -1.86 -24.51
N ASP A 171 4.23 -0.63 -24.31
CA ASP A 171 3.56 0.18 -25.34
C ASP A 171 4.57 0.91 -26.25
N LEU A 172 5.87 0.80 -25.92
CA LEU A 172 6.95 1.37 -26.72
C LEU A 172 7.17 0.60 -28.01
N SER A 173 7.31 1.33 -29.09
CA SER A 173 7.59 0.82 -30.44
C SER A 173 9.01 1.16 -30.88
N VAL A 174 9.54 0.38 -31.83
CA VAL A 174 10.83 0.70 -32.46
C VAL A 174 10.79 2.09 -33.08
N GLY A 175 11.80 2.91 -32.77
CA GLY A 175 11.89 4.31 -33.20
C GLY A 175 11.42 5.34 -32.18
N ASP A 176 10.73 4.93 -31.09
CA ASP A 176 10.34 5.83 -30.02
C ASP A 176 11.55 6.46 -29.35
N SER A 177 11.38 7.70 -28.89
CA SER A 177 12.45 8.49 -28.30
C SER A 177 12.45 8.38 -26.79
N ILE A 178 13.62 8.12 -26.21
CA ILE A 178 13.89 8.17 -24.78
C ILE A 178 14.95 9.22 -24.56
N VAL A 179 14.68 10.20 -23.70
CA VAL A 179 15.60 11.31 -23.42
C VAL A 179 16.04 11.21 -21.97
N ILE A 180 17.36 11.25 -21.74
CA ILE A 180 17.92 11.32 -20.39
C ILE A 180 18.73 12.60 -20.28
N THR A 181 18.34 13.47 -19.36
CA THR A 181 19.04 14.71 -19.02
C THR A 181 19.82 14.50 -17.73
N THR A 182 21.13 14.64 -17.80
CA THR A 182 22.06 14.56 -16.66
C THR A 182 22.79 15.87 -16.47
N ARG A 183 23.69 15.94 -15.48
CA ARG A 183 24.60 17.10 -15.35
C ARG A 183 25.62 17.22 -16.49
N GLN A 184 25.87 16.14 -17.21
CA GLN A 184 26.85 16.08 -18.31
C GLN A 184 26.23 16.47 -19.67
N GLY A 185 24.88 16.54 -19.74
CA GLY A 185 24.16 16.88 -20.95
C GLY A 185 22.86 16.12 -21.13
N GLN A 186 22.30 16.26 -22.33
CA GLN A 186 21.08 15.56 -22.71
C GLN A 186 21.43 14.50 -23.76
N PHE A 187 20.96 13.27 -23.50
CA PHE A 187 21.22 12.08 -24.31
C PHE A 187 19.91 11.55 -24.85
N VAL A 188 19.84 11.37 -26.15
CA VAL A 188 18.67 10.86 -26.86
C VAL A 188 18.94 9.42 -27.29
N TYR A 189 18.08 8.52 -26.90
CA TYR A 189 18.09 7.12 -27.30
C TYR A 189 16.86 6.83 -28.17
N ARG A 190 17.01 5.93 -29.13
CA ARG A 190 15.91 5.42 -29.97
C ARG A 190 15.69 3.95 -29.67
N VAL A 191 14.43 3.59 -29.38
CA VAL A 191 14.05 2.19 -29.14
C VAL A 191 14.39 1.35 -30.38
N ILE A 192 15.13 0.24 -30.17
CA ILE A 192 15.51 -0.71 -31.21
C ILE A 192 14.78 -2.04 -31.08
N GLY A 193 14.15 -2.31 -29.93
CA GLY A 193 13.34 -3.50 -29.72
C GLY A 193 13.01 -3.74 -28.26
N ALA A 194 12.08 -4.69 -28.04
CA ALA A 194 11.71 -5.18 -26.74
C ALA A 194 11.75 -6.72 -26.72
N ALA A 195 12.05 -7.28 -25.56
CA ALA A 195 12.09 -8.73 -25.35
C ALA A 195 11.61 -9.10 -23.94
N VAL A 196 11.08 -10.30 -23.79
CA VAL A 196 10.78 -10.88 -22.48
C VAL A 196 11.80 -11.97 -22.20
N VAL A 197 12.47 -11.87 -21.05
CA VAL A 197 13.50 -12.83 -20.62
C VAL A 197 13.13 -13.47 -19.28
N PRO A 198 13.65 -14.67 -18.99
CA PRO A 198 13.46 -15.28 -17.68
C PRO A 198 13.98 -14.41 -16.55
N LEU A 199 13.34 -14.48 -15.40
CA LEU A 199 13.77 -13.75 -14.20
C LEU A 199 15.22 -14.11 -13.83
N GLY A 200 16.05 -13.07 -13.57
CA GLY A 200 17.46 -13.27 -13.25
C GLY A 200 18.36 -13.55 -14.45
N SER A 201 17.87 -13.31 -15.66
CA SER A 201 18.70 -13.40 -16.87
C SER A 201 19.84 -12.38 -16.82
N PRO A 202 21.08 -12.75 -17.21
CA PRO A 202 22.17 -11.79 -17.33
C PRO A 202 22.06 -10.87 -18.57
N VAL A 203 21.13 -11.16 -19.49
CA VAL A 203 21.00 -10.45 -20.77
C VAL A 203 20.86 -8.92 -20.61
N PRO A 204 20.06 -8.40 -19.65
CA PRO A 204 19.90 -6.95 -19.52
C PRO A 204 21.19 -6.21 -19.19
N ILE A 205 22.10 -6.82 -18.45
CA ILE A 205 23.35 -6.21 -17.99
C ILE A 205 24.58 -6.63 -18.83
N ALA A 206 24.37 -7.45 -19.85
CA ALA A 206 25.47 -7.91 -20.69
C ALA A 206 26.16 -6.72 -21.38
N PRO A 207 27.51 -6.70 -21.44
CA PRO A 207 28.24 -5.72 -22.20
C PRO A 207 27.84 -5.76 -23.69
N THR A 208 27.79 -4.59 -24.30
CA THR A 208 27.43 -4.46 -25.72
C THR A 208 28.51 -3.68 -26.46
N THR A 209 28.63 -3.92 -27.74
CA THR A 209 29.57 -3.20 -28.60
C THR A 209 29.04 -1.84 -29.07
N ASP A 210 27.74 -1.59 -28.90
CA ASP A 210 27.06 -0.34 -29.22
C ASP A 210 26.65 0.38 -27.93
N ASP A 211 26.54 1.69 -28.01
CA ASP A 211 26.08 2.53 -26.92
C ASP A 211 24.57 2.43 -26.84
N ARG A 212 24.07 1.82 -25.76
CA ARG A 212 22.65 1.57 -25.59
C ARG A 212 22.17 1.84 -24.17
N LEU A 213 20.85 2.01 -24.08
CA LEU A 213 20.08 2.03 -22.86
C LEU A 213 19.21 0.76 -22.82
N THR A 214 19.21 0.10 -21.71
CA THR A 214 18.34 -1.06 -21.42
C THR A 214 17.42 -0.71 -20.24
N LEU A 215 16.12 -0.61 -20.52
CA LEU A 215 15.09 -0.45 -19.50
C LEU A 215 14.56 -1.82 -19.11
N VAL A 216 14.46 -2.08 -17.80
CA VAL A 216 14.07 -3.38 -17.27
C VAL A 216 12.91 -3.23 -16.28
N THR A 217 11.91 -4.09 -16.41
CA THR A 217 10.78 -4.16 -15.47
C THR A 217 10.22 -5.58 -15.40
N SER A 218 9.34 -5.85 -14.42
CA SER A 218 8.70 -7.16 -14.27
C SER A 218 7.69 -7.45 -15.37
N ASN A 219 7.48 -8.75 -15.67
CA ASN A 219 6.45 -9.24 -16.59
C ASN A 219 5.90 -10.60 -16.14
N PRO A 220 4.54 -10.85 -16.18
CA PRO A 220 3.50 -9.84 -16.40
C PRO A 220 3.37 -8.85 -15.21
N PRO A 221 2.62 -7.76 -15.36
CA PRO A 221 2.28 -6.87 -14.24
C PRO A 221 1.70 -7.67 -13.06
N TYR A 222 2.03 -7.30 -11.82
CA TYR A 222 1.59 -7.95 -10.57
C TYR A 222 2.15 -9.36 -10.30
N LEU A 223 2.78 -10.01 -11.29
CA LEU A 223 3.32 -11.37 -11.15
C LEU A 223 4.71 -11.41 -11.80
N ALA A 224 5.75 -11.05 -11.08
CA ALA A 224 7.13 -11.07 -11.59
C ALA A 224 7.61 -12.49 -11.91
N ARG A 225 7.19 -13.07 -13.04
CA ARG A 225 7.64 -14.39 -13.52
C ARG A 225 8.76 -14.30 -14.54
N SER A 226 8.88 -13.16 -15.20
CA SER A 226 9.86 -12.83 -16.22
C SER A 226 10.17 -11.34 -16.17
N GLU A 227 11.08 -10.87 -16.97
CA GLU A 227 11.45 -9.47 -17.12
C GLU A 227 11.13 -9.00 -18.52
N LEU A 228 10.52 -7.81 -18.63
CA LEU A 228 10.39 -7.08 -19.87
C LEU A 228 11.60 -6.16 -20.01
N ILE A 229 12.28 -6.28 -21.13
CA ILE A 229 13.45 -5.49 -21.50
C ILE A 229 13.09 -4.65 -22.70
N VAL A 230 13.39 -3.36 -22.66
CA VAL A 230 13.36 -2.48 -23.83
C VAL A 230 14.77 -1.95 -24.06
N ALA A 231 15.32 -2.23 -25.24
CA ALA A 231 16.62 -1.75 -25.66
C ALA A 231 16.47 -0.54 -26.57
N ALA A 232 17.30 0.48 -26.34
CA ALA A 232 17.32 1.71 -27.13
C ALA A 232 18.77 2.11 -27.43
N LYS A 233 19.08 2.51 -28.66
CA LYS A 233 20.42 2.92 -29.12
C LYS A 233 20.61 4.41 -28.92
N LEU A 234 21.80 4.82 -28.45
CA LEU A 234 22.19 6.22 -28.33
C LEU A 234 22.29 6.85 -29.72
N THR A 235 21.66 8.02 -29.92
CA THR A 235 21.66 8.77 -31.18
C THR A 235 22.39 10.10 -31.09
N THR A 236 22.56 10.65 -29.90
CA THR A 236 23.42 11.83 -29.66
C THR A 236 24.88 11.40 -29.51
N PRO A 237 25.85 12.31 -29.74
CA PRO A 237 27.24 12.01 -29.42
C PRO A 237 27.39 11.57 -27.97
N GLY A 238 27.99 10.39 -27.77
CA GLY A 238 28.28 9.86 -26.45
C GLY A 238 29.45 10.60 -25.79
N LEU A 239 29.52 10.50 -24.46
CA LEU A 239 30.68 10.96 -23.71
C LEU A 239 31.79 9.93 -23.84
N GLN A 240 32.97 10.39 -24.20
CA GLN A 240 34.15 9.52 -24.24
C GLN A 240 34.52 9.09 -22.79
N ASP A 241 34.92 7.88 -22.71
CA ASP A 241 35.37 7.02 -21.64
C ASP A 241 35.49 7.65 -20.22
N SER A 242 34.75 7.13 -19.27
CA SER A 242 34.69 7.62 -17.89
C SER A 242 35.43 6.69 -16.91
N GLY A 243 36.47 6.03 -17.37
CA GLY A 243 37.30 5.18 -16.53
C GLY A 243 36.69 3.79 -16.22
N PRO A 244 37.45 2.93 -15.54
CA PRO A 244 37.03 1.55 -15.28
C PRO A 244 35.77 1.53 -14.38
N LEU A 245 34.72 0.87 -14.88
CA LEU A 245 33.54 0.56 -14.09
C LEU A 245 33.93 -0.26 -12.85
N PRO A 246 33.29 -0.02 -11.71
CA PRO A 246 33.52 -0.86 -10.53
C PRO A 246 33.22 -2.31 -10.88
N SER A 247 34.20 -3.21 -10.69
CA SER A 247 34.21 -4.61 -11.11
C SER A 247 33.19 -5.50 -10.39
N ARG A 248 32.12 -4.98 -9.87
CA ARG A 248 31.19 -5.72 -9.01
C ARG A 248 29.78 -5.79 -9.64
N PRO A 249 29.37 -6.95 -10.19
CA PRO A 249 28.00 -7.18 -10.64
C PRO A 249 27.08 -7.37 -9.41
N ILE A 250 26.89 -6.30 -8.61
CA ILE A 250 26.08 -6.38 -7.39
C ILE A 250 24.65 -5.94 -7.66
N GLY A 251 24.43 -5.07 -8.66
CA GLY A 251 23.16 -4.40 -8.84
C GLY A 251 21.99 -5.33 -9.13
N MET A 252 22.07 -6.09 -10.21
CA MET A 252 20.94 -6.90 -10.69
C MET A 252 20.62 -8.08 -9.77
N LYS A 253 21.62 -8.76 -9.17
CA LYS A 253 21.36 -9.81 -8.18
C LYS A 253 20.68 -9.26 -6.93
N LEU A 254 21.04 -8.05 -6.49
CA LEU A 254 20.37 -7.38 -5.37
C LEU A 254 18.94 -6.94 -5.72
N ALA A 255 18.72 -6.52 -6.97
CA ALA A 255 17.42 -6.11 -7.47
C ALA A 255 16.41 -7.26 -7.58
N LEU A 256 16.90 -8.49 -7.69
CA LEU A 256 16.08 -9.70 -7.84
C LEU A 256 15.92 -10.47 -6.52
N THR A 257 16.74 -10.18 -5.51
CA THR A 257 16.65 -10.82 -4.20
C THR A 257 15.85 -9.96 -3.22
N ALA A 258 14.84 -10.57 -2.63
CA ALA A 258 14.12 -10.00 -1.52
C ALA A 258 15.09 -9.65 -0.36
N ASP A 259 14.86 -8.54 0.32
CA ASP A 259 15.61 -8.18 1.52
C ASP A 259 15.22 -9.08 2.69
N THR A 260 15.97 -10.19 2.86
CA THR A 260 15.73 -11.19 3.92
C THR A 260 15.93 -10.64 5.34
N ALA A 261 16.58 -9.48 5.51
CA ALA A 261 16.72 -8.83 6.82
C ALA A 261 15.42 -8.21 7.33
N SER A 262 14.38 -8.14 6.50
CA SER A 262 13.11 -7.48 6.83
C SER A 262 12.10 -8.35 7.62
N TRP A 263 12.44 -9.59 7.98
CA TRP A 263 11.51 -10.48 8.72
C TRP A 263 11.17 -9.97 10.14
N GLY A 264 12.11 -9.34 10.83
CA GLY A 264 11.90 -8.83 12.18
C GLY A 264 10.72 -7.86 12.30
N PRO A 265 10.68 -6.78 11.52
CA PRO A 265 9.54 -5.86 11.50
C PRO A 265 8.22 -6.52 11.10
N ILE A 266 8.22 -7.49 10.18
CA ILE A 266 7.01 -8.19 9.74
C ILE A 266 6.41 -9.00 10.89
N LEU A 267 7.24 -9.76 11.60
CA LEU A 267 6.82 -10.54 12.77
C LEU A 267 6.25 -9.61 13.86
N LEU A 268 6.96 -8.51 14.18
CA LEU A 268 6.51 -7.55 15.18
C LEU A 268 5.13 -6.95 14.86
N TRP A 269 4.96 -6.41 13.64
CA TRP A 269 3.69 -5.81 13.24
C TRP A 269 2.58 -6.86 13.08
N GLY A 270 2.93 -8.08 12.64
CA GLY A 270 2.02 -9.22 12.58
C GLY A 270 1.50 -9.63 13.96
N GLU A 271 2.37 -9.77 14.96
CA GLU A 271 1.98 -10.09 16.33
C GLU A 271 1.11 -8.99 16.95
N LEU A 272 1.48 -7.71 16.77
CA LEU A 272 0.67 -6.60 17.27
C LEU A 272 -0.71 -6.55 16.60
N LEU A 273 -0.81 -6.85 15.31
CA LEU A 273 -2.07 -6.93 14.60
C LEU A 273 -2.96 -8.06 15.13
N VAL A 274 -2.40 -9.26 15.34
CA VAL A 274 -3.13 -10.39 15.94
C VAL A 274 -3.62 -10.04 17.35
N LEU A 275 -2.78 -9.41 18.16
CA LEU A 275 -3.15 -8.94 19.51
C LEU A 275 -4.29 -7.91 19.44
N ALA A 276 -4.22 -6.93 18.54
CA ALA A 276 -5.28 -5.93 18.36
C ALA A 276 -6.60 -6.57 17.91
N ILE A 277 -6.57 -7.56 17.01
CA ILE A 277 -7.75 -8.33 16.61
C ILE A 277 -8.34 -9.10 17.82
N ALA A 278 -7.49 -9.74 18.62
CA ALA A 278 -7.93 -10.46 19.83
C ALA A 278 -8.57 -9.52 20.86
N ILE A 279 -7.98 -8.36 21.11
CA ILE A 279 -8.55 -7.32 21.99
C ILE A 279 -9.90 -6.84 21.45
N THR A 280 -9.99 -6.54 20.14
CA THR A 280 -11.24 -6.14 19.48
C THR A 280 -12.33 -7.20 19.67
N TRP A 281 -11.97 -8.47 19.50
CA TRP A 281 -12.87 -9.60 19.74
C TRP A 281 -13.35 -9.69 21.19
N ILE A 282 -12.46 -9.51 22.17
CA ILE A 282 -12.79 -9.51 23.60
C ILE A 282 -13.73 -8.37 23.93
N LEU A 283 -13.45 -7.14 23.47
CA LEU A 283 -14.30 -5.97 23.66
C LEU A 283 -15.70 -6.18 23.05
N TYR A 284 -15.75 -6.69 21.82
CA TYR A 284 -17.00 -7.06 21.16
C TYR A 284 -17.82 -8.09 21.93
N ARG A 285 -17.16 -9.05 22.60
CA ARG A 285 -17.85 -10.06 23.46
C ARG A 285 -18.31 -9.48 24.79
N ARG A 286 -17.66 -8.46 25.36
CA ARG A 286 -17.94 -7.89 26.69
C ARG A 286 -19.14 -6.91 26.75
N ARG A 287 -20.06 -6.96 25.80
CA ARG A 287 -21.28 -6.12 25.75
C ARG A 287 -21.06 -4.61 25.58
N TRP A 288 -19.91 -4.17 25.14
CA TRP A 288 -19.77 -2.81 24.65
C TRP A 288 -20.63 -2.62 23.41
N SER A 289 -21.13 -1.40 23.17
CA SER A 289 -21.90 -1.17 21.93
C SER A 289 -21.01 -1.51 20.74
N SER A 290 -21.54 -2.21 19.74
CA SER A 290 -20.77 -2.59 18.55
C SER A 290 -20.17 -1.36 17.86
N ALA A 291 -20.90 -0.25 17.83
CA ALA A 291 -20.43 1.02 17.25
C ALA A 291 -19.20 1.57 17.98
N SER A 292 -19.21 1.63 19.30
CA SER A 292 -18.06 2.14 20.09
C SER A 292 -16.82 1.26 19.94
N THR A 293 -17.00 -0.08 19.89
CA THR A 293 -15.89 -1.01 19.70
C THR A 293 -15.23 -0.79 18.33
N TYR A 294 -16.02 -0.72 17.26
CA TYR A 294 -15.49 -0.49 15.91
C TYR A 294 -14.85 0.89 15.75
N LEU A 295 -15.47 1.94 16.29
CA LEU A 295 -14.92 3.30 16.22
C LEU A 295 -13.53 3.39 16.88
N LEU A 296 -13.34 2.71 18.02
CA LEU A 296 -12.08 2.75 18.76
C LEU A 296 -11.00 1.87 18.13
N THR A 297 -11.36 0.67 17.64
CA THR A 297 -10.38 -0.33 17.20
C THR A 297 -10.03 -0.21 15.71
N THR A 298 -10.93 0.29 14.85
CA THR A 298 -10.68 0.42 13.40
C THR A 298 -9.44 1.25 13.07
N PRO A 299 -9.19 2.44 13.65
CA PRO A 299 -7.98 3.20 13.36
C PRO A 299 -6.70 2.45 13.70
N VAL A 300 -6.70 1.72 14.82
CA VAL A 300 -5.55 0.92 15.25
C VAL A 300 -5.29 -0.23 14.29
N LEU A 301 -6.33 -0.95 13.87
CA LEU A 301 -6.22 -2.04 12.90
C LEU A 301 -5.71 -1.52 11.55
N ILE A 302 -6.21 -0.38 11.07
CA ILE A 302 -5.74 0.25 9.84
C ILE A 302 -4.26 0.61 9.96
N ALA A 303 -3.84 1.27 11.04
CA ALA A 303 -2.44 1.68 11.23
C ALA A 303 -1.50 0.47 11.29
N LEU A 304 -1.84 -0.57 12.04
CA LEU A 304 -1.03 -1.78 12.14
C LEU A 304 -0.96 -2.54 10.82
N THR A 305 -2.08 -2.61 10.08
CA THR A 305 -2.09 -3.22 8.74
C THR A 305 -1.21 -2.44 7.77
N PHE A 306 -1.27 -1.10 7.80
CA PHE A 306 -0.41 -0.24 6.99
C PHE A 306 1.09 -0.48 7.27
N LEU A 307 1.49 -0.55 8.55
CA LEU A 307 2.87 -0.82 8.95
C LEU A 307 3.31 -2.23 8.54
N LEU A 308 2.43 -3.22 8.65
CA LEU A 308 2.68 -4.57 8.19
C LEU A 308 2.87 -4.61 6.67
N CYS A 309 1.98 -4.00 5.89
CA CYS A 309 2.07 -3.90 4.43
C CYS A 309 3.38 -3.24 3.99
N SER A 310 3.76 -2.11 4.63
CA SER A 310 5.01 -1.41 4.33
C SER A 310 6.27 -2.25 4.60
N SER A 311 6.16 -3.20 5.54
CA SER A 311 7.25 -4.13 5.86
C SER A 311 7.29 -5.32 4.90
N ILE A 312 6.14 -5.87 4.52
CA ILE A 312 6.01 -6.94 3.52
C ILE A 312 6.52 -6.48 2.16
N ASP A 313 6.23 -5.26 1.77
CA ASP A 313 6.66 -4.67 0.50
C ASP A 313 8.21 -4.62 0.34
N ARG A 314 8.96 -4.68 1.44
CA ARG A 314 10.42 -4.83 1.40
C ARG A 314 10.88 -6.23 0.97
N LEU A 315 10.01 -7.23 1.10
CA LEU A 315 10.26 -8.59 0.64
C LEU A 315 9.92 -8.79 -0.84
N LEU A 316 9.16 -7.88 -1.44
CA LEU A 316 8.79 -7.98 -2.83
C LEU A 316 9.98 -7.61 -3.73
N PRO A 317 10.11 -8.25 -4.91
CA PRO A 317 11.12 -7.88 -5.88
C PRO A 317 11.02 -6.40 -6.26
N PRO A 318 12.14 -5.67 -6.38
CA PRO A 318 12.15 -4.24 -6.68
C PRO A 318 11.65 -3.89 -8.08
N SER A 319 11.38 -4.87 -8.93
CA SER A 319 10.80 -4.70 -10.27
C SER A 319 9.26 -4.75 -10.29
N LEU A 320 8.61 -5.18 -9.21
CA LEU A 320 7.15 -5.15 -9.06
C LEU A 320 6.65 -3.74 -8.73
#